data_bb3fb8b46afb85c875b7fb610c62c07a
#
_entry.id   bb3fb8b46afb85c875b7fb610c62c07a
#
_cell.length_a   1.000
_cell.length_b   1.000
_cell.length_c   1.000
_cell.angle_alpha   90.00
_cell.angle_beta   90.00
_cell.angle_gamma   90.00
#
_symmetry.space_group_name_H-M   'P 1'
#
loop_
_entity.id
_entity.type
_entity.pdbx_description
1 polymer ?
#
loop_
_entity_poly.entity_id
_entity_poly.type
_entity_poly.pdbx_seq_one_letter_code
_entity_poly.pdbx_strand_id
1 'polypeptide(L)'
;MLMACSAPKNLSSTLNKYNPSLADSLLAYSLDHEALYTLADTLKPMSSVKFLSYAIAKDSSMQDGEAFVTQQDSLLQLIYQYQAVCKALSNDTWQFILVPFQRTEKNMRNLEIYVIRKAVFADKIKQYQSFFGQWGFTPNTDPAVVLSVIEYETRWDRNRAYGYLFGYPAYAVDFFVEANKMQQADVNKKIVPRNFFAIPVFAGNQGYFTYAMPKSYQPNELDSAIYRKAQSTLNQYRQLRSSYLRPSGLKAQALWKQLR
;
A
#
# COMPACT_ATOMS: atom_id res chain seq x y z
N MET A 1 29.31 26.25 31.52
CA MET A 1 30.10 25.12 31.02
C MET A 1 29.18 24.33 30.11
N LEU A 2 29.28 24.60 28.78
CA LEU A 2 28.44 23.95 27.77
C LEU A 2 29.09 22.61 27.40
N MET A 3 28.48 21.49 27.77
CA MET A 3 28.87 20.18 27.22
C MET A 3 28.37 20.05 25.80
N ALA A 4 29.28 20.06 24.85
CA ALA A 4 29.01 19.73 23.46
C ALA A 4 28.78 18.21 23.36
N CYS A 5 27.53 17.79 23.13
CA CYS A 5 27.24 16.43 22.70
C CYS A 5 27.83 16.23 21.29
N SER A 6 28.94 15.51 21.22
CA SER A 6 29.50 15.05 19.94
C SER A 6 28.58 13.93 19.39
N ALA A 7 27.88 14.22 18.31
CA ALA A 7 27.13 13.21 17.57
C ALA A 7 28.08 12.11 17.03
N PRO A 8 27.68 10.84 17.04
CA PRO A 8 28.51 9.75 16.52
C PRO A 8 28.64 9.90 15.00
N LYS A 9 29.85 10.18 14.54
CA LYS A 9 30.18 10.55 13.14
C LYS A 9 30.13 9.41 12.11
N ASN A 10 29.72 8.18 12.42
CA ASN A 10 29.88 7.05 11.48
C ASN A 10 28.65 6.11 11.29
N LEU A 11 27.49 6.40 11.87
CA LEU A 11 26.30 5.55 11.63
C LEU A 11 25.63 5.81 10.26
N SER A 12 25.73 7.02 9.70
CA SER A 12 24.92 7.41 8.54
C SER A 12 25.34 6.79 7.20
N SER A 13 26.62 6.45 7.01
CA SER A 13 27.10 5.96 5.70
C SER A 13 26.82 4.47 5.43
N THR A 14 26.69 3.67 6.45
CA THR A 14 26.34 2.23 6.35
C THR A 14 24.84 1.98 6.34
N LEU A 15 24.04 2.84 6.95
CA LEU A 15 22.60 2.68 7.12
C LEU A 15 21.80 2.96 5.84
N ASN A 16 22.30 3.83 4.96
CA ASN A 16 21.63 4.18 3.71
C ASN A 16 22.05 3.31 2.50
N LYS A 17 22.76 2.20 2.73
CA LYS A 17 23.21 1.36 1.65
C LYS A 17 22.07 0.50 1.11
N TYR A 18 21.83 0.58 -0.20
CA TYR A 18 20.89 -0.29 -0.92
C TYR A 18 21.21 -1.77 -0.66
N ASN A 19 20.18 -2.53 -0.28
CA ASN A 19 20.25 -3.97 -0.05
C ASN A 19 19.50 -4.72 -1.18
N PRO A 20 20.21 -5.31 -2.16
CA PRO A 20 19.60 -6.00 -3.28
C PRO A 20 18.74 -7.21 -2.86
N SER A 21 19.14 -7.93 -1.81
CA SER A 21 18.40 -9.08 -1.31
C SER A 21 17.07 -8.66 -0.68
N LEU A 22 17.06 -7.56 0.07
CA LEU A 22 15.83 -6.98 0.63
C LEU A 22 14.90 -6.50 -0.48
N ALA A 23 15.46 -5.89 -1.54
CA ALA A 23 14.70 -5.46 -2.71
C ALA A 23 14.10 -6.64 -3.48
N ASP A 24 14.86 -7.73 -3.69
CA ASP A 24 14.33 -8.95 -4.30
C ASP A 24 13.22 -9.59 -3.44
N SER A 25 13.39 -9.63 -2.11
CA SER A 25 12.37 -10.14 -1.18
C SER A 25 11.09 -9.32 -1.22
N LEU A 26 11.22 -7.98 -1.22
CA LEU A 26 10.08 -7.07 -1.31
C LEU A 26 9.33 -7.25 -2.64
N LEU A 27 10.04 -7.29 -3.74
CA LEU A 27 9.46 -7.48 -5.08
C LEU A 27 8.89 -8.89 -5.27
N ALA A 28 9.52 -9.94 -4.73
CA ALA A 28 8.99 -11.30 -4.77
C ALA A 28 7.62 -11.36 -4.08
N TYR A 29 7.52 -10.80 -2.87
CA TYR A 29 6.24 -10.69 -2.19
C TYR A 29 5.23 -9.89 -3.02
N SER A 30 5.62 -8.73 -3.55
CA SER A 30 4.78 -7.87 -4.37
C SER A 30 4.20 -8.58 -5.58
N LEU A 31 5.03 -9.32 -6.31
CA LEU A 31 4.65 -10.04 -7.53
C LEU A 31 3.82 -11.31 -7.23
N ASP A 32 4.06 -11.96 -6.10
CA ASP A 32 3.26 -13.13 -5.68
C ASP A 32 1.86 -12.73 -5.15
N HIS A 33 1.65 -11.44 -4.83
CA HIS A 33 0.41 -10.90 -4.27
C HIS A 33 -0.23 -9.85 -5.20
N GLU A 34 -1.14 -9.04 -4.68
CA GLU A 34 -1.95 -8.09 -5.47
C GLU A 34 -1.14 -7.00 -6.20
N ALA A 35 0.07 -6.70 -5.75
CA ALA A 35 0.91 -5.70 -6.39
C ALA A 35 1.44 -6.15 -7.77
N LEU A 36 1.28 -7.41 -8.15
CA LEU A 36 1.45 -7.89 -9.52
C LEU A 36 0.67 -6.99 -10.50
N TYR A 37 -0.57 -6.64 -10.16
CA TYR A 37 -1.49 -5.86 -11.00
C TYR A 37 -1.17 -4.35 -11.08
N THR A 38 -0.28 -3.87 -10.22
CA THR A 38 0.31 -2.52 -10.31
C THR A 38 1.66 -2.55 -11.05
N LEU A 39 2.47 -3.59 -10.80
CA LEU A 39 3.84 -3.70 -11.32
C LEU A 39 3.90 -4.17 -12.78
N ALA A 40 3.05 -5.12 -13.15
CA ALA A 40 3.04 -5.74 -14.47
C ALA A 40 1.84 -5.31 -15.34
N ASP A 41 0.84 -4.65 -14.76
CA ASP A 41 -0.39 -4.23 -15.45
C ASP A 41 -0.81 -2.82 -15.02
N THR A 42 -1.93 -2.35 -15.58
CA THR A 42 -2.59 -1.07 -15.27
C THR A 42 -3.91 -1.26 -14.50
N LEU A 43 -4.18 -2.46 -14.01
CA LEU A 43 -5.43 -2.76 -13.29
C LEU A 43 -5.51 -2.04 -11.95
N LYS A 44 -4.38 -1.97 -11.24
CA LYS A 44 -4.32 -1.28 -9.95
C LYS A 44 -3.42 -0.05 -10.05
N PRO A 45 -3.92 1.14 -9.71
CA PRO A 45 -3.12 2.35 -9.59
C PRO A 45 -2.03 2.21 -8.52
N MET A 46 -2.40 1.57 -7.39
CA MET A 46 -1.48 1.28 -6.30
C MET A 46 -1.82 -0.05 -5.62
N SER A 47 -0.86 -0.58 -4.90
CA SER A 47 -1.03 -1.77 -4.05
C SER A 47 -0.20 -1.69 -2.78
N SER A 48 -0.70 -2.32 -1.72
CA SER A 48 0.06 -2.60 -0.51
C SER A 48 1.15 -3.63 -0.78
N VAL A 49 2.33 -3.44 -0.19
CA VAL A 49 3.48 -4.33 -0.41
C VAL A 49 3.99 -4.91 0.90
N LYS A 50 4.24 -4.06 1.90
CA LYS A 50 4.83 -4.48 3.16
C LYS A 50 4.31 -3.65 4.32
N PHE A 51 3.82 -4.35 5.33
CA PHE A 51 3.42 -3.78 6.58
C PHE A 51 4.57 -3.86 7.59
N LEU A 52 4.84 -2.74 8.27
CA LEU A 52 5.80 -2.64 9.36
C LEU A 52 5.08 -2.15 10.62
N SER A 53 5.45 -2.66 11.76
CA SER A 53 4.86 -2.26 13.03
C SER A 53 5.96 -2.14 14.09
N TYR A 54 5.86 -1.11 14.94
CA TYR A 54 6.81 -0.90 16.01
C TYR A 54 6.15 -0.29 17.25
N ALA A 55 6.72 -0.59 18.41
CA ALA A 55 6.22 -0.10 19.69
C ALA A 55 6.54 1.39 19.87
N ILE A 56 5.55 2.13 20.38
CA ILE A 56 5.68 3.49 20.88
C ILE A 56 5.32 3.53 22.36
N ALA A 57 6.05 4.30 23.14
CA ALA A 57 5.67 4.64 24.51
C ALA A 57 4.96 5.99 24.51
N LYS A 58 3.96 6.14 25.38
CA LYS A 58 3.33 7.43 25.68
C LYS A 58 3.82 7.90 27.03
N ASP A 59 4.21 9.15 27.11
CA ASP A 59 4.48 9.78 28.39
C ASP A 59 3.15 10.07 29.10
N SER A 60 2.85 9.25 30.11
CA SER A 60 1.63 9.38 30.91
C SER A 60 1.66 10.56 31.88
N SER A 61 2.82 11.21 32.03
CA SER A 61 2.98 12.39 32.90
C SER A 61 2.59 13.70 32.21
N MET A 62 2.40 13.70 30.88
CA MET A 62 1.97 14.86 30.11
C MET A 62 0.48 14.76 29.72
N GLN A 63 -0.25 15.86 29.89
CA GLN A 63 -1.69 15.94 29.68
C GLN A 63 -2.11 15.60 28.24
N ASP A 64 -1.21 15.79 27.25
CA ASP A 64 -1.45 15.49 25.82
C ASP A 64 -0.61 14.29 25.31
N GLY A 65 0.03 13.56 26.21
CA GLY A 65 0.67 12.27 25.97
C GLY A 65 1.54 12.17 24.72
N GLU A 66 2.69 12.84 24.70
CA GLU A 66 3.66 12.69 23.61
C GLU A 66 4.07 11.21 23.45
N ALA A 67 4.04 10.73 22.19
CA ALA A 67 4.48 9.38 21.89
C ALA A 67 5.93 9.39 21.37
N PHE A 68 6.74 8.49 21.89
CA PHE A 68 8.14 8.33 21.47
C PHE A 68 8.49 6.86 21.23
N VAL A 69 9.58 6.63 20.52
CA VAL A 69 10.07 5.28 20.19
C VAL A 69 11.05 4.82 21.25
N THR A 70 10.82 3.62 21.82
CA THR A 70 11.64 3.06 22.89
C THR A 70 12.94 2.40 22.39
N GLN A 71 12.96 1.91 21.14
CA GLN A 71 14.11 1.21 20.53
C GLN A 71 14.51 1.92 19.23
N GLN A 72 14.98 3.16 19.36
CA GLN A 72 15.23 4.03 18.22
C GLN A 72 16.23 3.46 17.20
N ASP A 73 17.37 2.95 17.66
CA ASP A 73 18.46 2.57 16.76
C ASP A 73 18.09 1.42 15.83
N SER A 74 17.51 0.34 16.37
CA SER A 74 17.11 -0.83 15.58
C SER A 74 15.95 -0.50 14.61
N LEU A 75 15.00 0.32 15.06
CA LEU A 75 13.89 0.78 14.22
C LEU A 75 14.37 1.69 13.10
N LEU A 76 15.17 2.70 13.41
CA LEU A 76 15.72 3.61 12.41
C LEU A 76 16.54 2.87 11.37
N GLN A 77 17.35 1.89 11.78
CA GLN A 77 18.08 1.04 10.86
C GLN A 77 17.15 0.30 9.88
N LEU A 78 16.08 -0.31 10.37
CA LEU A 78 15.09 -0.99 9.53
C LEU A 78 14.39 -0.02 8.57
N ILE A 79 13.97 1.15 9.06
CA ILE A 79 13.31 2.18 8.24
C ILE A 79 14.26 2.68 7.14
N TYR A 80 15.52 2.99 7.47
CA TYR A 80 16.51 3.43 6.48
C TYR A 80 16.73 2.39 5.38
N GLN A 81 16.80 1.09 5.73
CA GLN A 81 16.92 0.03 4.75
C GLN A 81 15.73 -0.01 3.78
N TYR A 82 14.50 0.05 4.28
CA TYR A 82 13.30 0.09 3.42
C TYR A 82 13.21 1.37 2.61
N GLN A 83 13.55 2.53 3.16
CA GLN A 83 13.59 3.78 2.42
C GLN A 83 14.61 3.73 1.27
N ALA A 84 15.80 3.17 1.51
CA ALA A 84 16.81 2.98 0.47
C ALA A 84 16.32 2.03 -0.65
N VAL A 85 15.62 0.95 -0.29
CA VAL A 85 15.01 0.02 -1.25
C VAL A 85 13.89 0.71 -2.04
N CYS A 86 12.97 1.41 -1.37
CA CYS A 86 11.89 2.16 -2.03
C CYS A 86 12.45 3.18 -3.02
N LYS A 87 13.47 3.94 -2.62
CA LYS A 87 14.15 4.90 -3.51
C LYS A 87 14.78 4.22 -4.73
N ALA A 88 15.46 3.10 -4.54
CA ALA A 88 16.15 2.38 -5.62
C ALA A 88 15.18 1.68 -6.60
N LEU A 89 14.01 1.25 -6.14
CA LEU A 89 12.98 0.65 -6.98
C LEU A 89 12.10 1.67 -7.69
N SER A 90 12.05 2.91 -7.19
CA SER A 90 11.30 4.01 -7.80
C SER A 90 11.98 4.51 -9.07
N ASN A 91 11.16 4.91 -10.05
CA ASN A 91 11.59 5.49 -11.34
C ASN A 91 10.46 6.34 -11.92
N ASP A 92 10.54 6.69 -13.21
CA ASP A 92 9.53 7.54 -13.85
C ASP A 92 8.14 6.90 -13.92
N THR A 93 8.05 5.57 -13.95
CA THR A 93 6.80 4.82 -14.06
C THR A 93 6.22 4.43 -12.70
N TRP A 94 7.06 4.01 -11.76
CA TRP A 94 6.65 3.52 -10.45
C TRP A 94 7.26 4.32 -9.31
N GLN A 95 6.49 4.47 -8.24
CA GLN A 95 6.95 5.04 -6.98
C GLN A 95 6.66 4.06 -5.85
N PHE A 96 7.69 3.74 -5.06
CA PHE A 96 7.56 3.01 -3.81
C PHE A 96 7.66 4.00 -2.67
N ILE A 97 6.69 4.01 -1.78
CA ILE A 97 6.66 4.93 -0.64
C ILE A 97 6.31 4.22 0.65
N LEU A 98 6.85 4.72 1.74
CA LEU A 98 6.56 4.28 3.11
C LEU A 98 5.66 5.33 3.77
N VAL A 99 4.44 4.94 4.14
CA VAL A 99 3.43 5.81 4.73
C VAL A 99 3.14 5.39 6.16
N PRO A 100 3.25 6.28 7.16
CA PRO A 100 2.84 5.99 8.53
C PRO A 100 1.32 6.08 8.66
N PHE A 101 0.69 5.13 9.35
CA PHE A 101 -0.73 5.19 9.64
C PHE A 101 -1.04 6.20 10.74
N GLN A 102 -2.13 6.93 10.58
CA GLN A 102 -2.63 7.88 11.56
C GLN A 102 -2.90 7.20 12.90
N ARG A 103 -3.59 6.06 12.87
CA ARG A 103 -4.01 5.36 14.08
C ARG A 103 -2.91 4.49 14.63
N THR A 104 -2.75 4.54 15.94
CA THR A 104 -1.96 3.57 16.70
C THR A 104 -2.90 2.52 17.28
N GLU A 105 -2.46 1.28 17.31
CA GLU A 105 -3.20 0.17 17.92
C GLU A 105 -2.32 -0.50 18.94
N LYS A 106 -2.83 -0.68 20.18
CA LYS A 106 -2.10 -1.34 21.28
C LYS A 106 -0.68 -0.79 21.49
N ASN A 107 -0.52 0.53 21.43
CA ASN A 107 0.77 1.22 21.49
C ASN A 107 1.75 0.83 20.36
N MET A 108 1.22 0.38 19.23
CA MET A 108 2.01 0.14 18.03
C MET A 108 1.73 1.24 16.99
N ARG A 109 2.78 1.77 16.38
CA ARG A 109 2.70 2.58 15.15
C ARG A 109 2.90 1.66 13.96
N ASN A 110 1.99 1.75 13.02
CA ASN A 110 2.04 1.00 11.78
C ASN A 110 2.51 1.88 10.63
N LEU A 111 3.32 1.30 9.74
CA LEU A 111 3.67 1.89 8.45
C LEU A 111 3.40 0.87 7.35
N GLU A 112 3.11 1.36 6.17
CA GLU A 112 2.95 0.50 5.01
C GLU A 112 3.76 0.99 3.83
N ILE A 113 4.40 0.07 3.11
CA ILE A 113 5.00 0.35 1.83
C ILE A 113 3.95 0.13 0.76
N TYR A 114 3.72 1.16 -0.03
CA TYR A 114 2.89 1.09 -1.23
C TYR A 114 3.77 1.15 -2.47
N VAL A 115 3.35 0.42 -3.51
CA VAL A 115 3.81 0.65 -4.88
C VAL A 115 2.72 1.34 -5.68
N ILE A 116 3.10 2.34 -6.45
CA ILE A 116 2.21 3.19 -7.23
C ILE A 116 2.67 3.20 -8.68
N ARG A 117 1.75 2.97 -9.62
CA ARG A 117 1.96 3.21 -11.04
C ARG A 117 1.51 4.64 -11.36
N LYS A 118 2.46 5.57 -11.49
CA LYS A 118 2.22 7.03 -11.48
C LYS A 118 1.17 7.49 -12.48
N ALA A 119 1.24 7.03 -13.74
CA ALA A 119 0.28 7.43 -14.78
C ALA A 119 -1.15 6.96 -14.44
N VAL A 120 -1.31 5.69 -14.01
CA VAL A 120 -2.62 5.14 -13.65
C VAL A 120 -3.19 5.80 -12.39
N PHE A 121 -2.33 6.16 -11.45
CA PHE A 121 -2.72 6.92 -10.26
C PHE A 121 -3.21 8.34 -10.62
N ALA A 122 -2.47 9.04 -11.49
CA ALA A 122 -2.87 10.35 -12.01
C ALA A 122 -4.21 10.29 -12.76
N ASP A 123 -4.44 9.24 -13.55
CA ASP A 123 -5.71 9.01 -14.24
C ASP A 123 -6.87 8.83 -13.24
N LYS A 124 -6.64 8.18 -12.10
CA LYS A 124 -7.67 8.05 -11.04
C LYS A 124 -7.96 9.38 -10.36
N ILE A 125 -6.94 10.18 -10.06
CA ILE A 125 -7.15 11.55 -9.54
C ILE A 125 -8.00 12.34 -10.55
N LYS A 126 -7.67 12.28 -11.85
CA LYS A 126 -8.45 12.94 -12.91
C LYS A 126 -9.87 12.41 -13.01
N GLN A 127 -10.06 11.09 -12.99
CA GLN A 127 -11.36 10.42 -13.09
C GLN A 127 -12.31 10.85 -11.96
N TYR A 128 -11.78 11.01 -10.76
CA TYR A 128 -12.54 11.38 -9.57
C TYR A 128 -12.18 12.80 -9.09
N GLN A 129 -11.94 13.73 -10.03
CA GLN A 129 -11.53 15.10 -9.73
C GLN A 129 -12.51 15.85 -8.83
N SER A 130 -13.81 15.61 -8.96
CA SER A 130 -14.85 16.20 -8.09
C SER A 130 -14.69 15.77 -6.63
N PHE A 131 -14.14 14.61 -6.37
CA PHE A 131 -13.85 14.12 -5.03
C PHE A 131 -12.46 14.55 -4.55
N PHE A 132 -11.40 14.29 -5.34
CA PHE A 132 -10.03 14.60 -4.95
C PHE A 132 -9.72 16.11 -4.95
N GLY A 133 -10.49 16.90 -5.67
CA GLY A 133 -10.34 18.35 -5.74
C GLY A 133 -10.62 19.09 -4.42
N GLN A 134 -11.33 18.47 -3.47
CA GLN A 134 -11.57 19.06 -2.14
C GLN A 134 -10.26 19.32 -1.38
N TRP A 135 -9.18 18.59 -1.65
CA TRP A 135 -7.85 18.81 -1.10
C TRP A 135 -6.91 19.58 -2.04
N GLY A 136 -7.41 20.06 -3.17
CA GLY A 136 -6.58 20.71 -4.20
C GLY A 136 -5.73 19.72 -5.00
N PHE A 137 -6.00 18.42 -4.93
CA PHE A 137 -5.24 17.43 -5.70
C PHE A 137 -5.56 17.52 -7.19
N THR A 138 -4.52 17.43 -7.98
CA THR A 138 -4.55 17.34 -9.45
C THR A 138 -3.82 16.09 -9.91
N PRO A 139 -3.94 15.69 -11.18
CA PRO A 139 -3.17 14.57 -11.73
C PRO A 139 -1.63 14.72 -11.57
N ASN A 140 -1.15 15.95 -11.37
CA ASN A 140 0.28 16.24 -11.17
C ASN A 140 0.71 16.25 -9.69
N THR A 141 -0.22 16.04 -8.75
CA THR A 141 0.14 15.99 -7.32
C THR A 141 0.96 14.75 -7.03
N ASP A 142 2.07 14.90 -6.30
CA ASP A 142 2.91 13.77 -5.92
C ASP A 142 2.09 12.73 -5.12
N PRO A 143 2.10 11.46 -5.51
CA PRO A 143 1.38 10.40 -4.80
C PRO A 143 1.70 10.31 -3.30
N ALA A 144 2.92 10.63 -2.87
CA ALA A 144 3.27 10.64 -1.46
C ALA A 144 2.51 11.73 -0.68
N VAL A 145 2.33 12.90 -1.29
CA VAL A 145 1.51 13.99 -0.72
C VAL A 145 0.05 13.56 -0.63
N VAL A 146 -0.51 12.99 -1.70
CA VAL A 146 -1.89 12.49 -1.74
C VAL A 146 -2.12 11.48 -0.61
N LEU A 147 -1.28 10.44 -0.51
CA LEU A 147 -1.47 9.39 0.49
C LEU A 147 -1.24 9.90 1.92
N SER A 148 -0.30 10.82 2.15
CA SER A 148 -0.08 11.42 3.46
C SER A 148 -1.26 12.23 3.95
N VAL A 149 -1.90 13.01 3.08
CA VAL A 149 -3.11 13.77 3.45
C VAL A 149 -4.29 12.82 3.68
N ILE A 150 -4.55 11.90 2.73
CA ILE A 150 -5.69 10.96 2.83
C ILE A 150 -5.61 10.10 4.09
N GLU A 151 -4.42 9.66 4.49
CA GLU A 151 -4.28 8.81 5.67
C GLU A 151 -4.73 9.51 6.95
N TYR A 152 -4.64 10.85 7.01
CA TYR A 152 -5.03 11.65 8.17
C TYR A 152 -6.45 12.23 8.06
N GLU A 153 -7.17 11.91 6.99
CA GLU A 153 -8.53 12.37 6.78
C GLU A 153 -9.57 11.62 7.61
N THR A 154 -10.80 12.15 7.57
CA THR A 154 -11.96 11.50 8.18
C THR A 154 -12.14 10.09 7.64
N ARG A 155 -12.68 9.20 8.44
CA ARG A 155 -12.80 7.77 8.11
C ARG A 155 -13.46 7.51 6.75
N TRP A 156 -14.49 8.29 6.39
CA TRP A 156 -15.26 8.02 5.18
C TRP A 156 -14.56 8.50 3.93
N ASP A 157 -13.98 9.70 3.97
CA ASP A 157 -13.21 10.23 2.87
C ASP A 157 -11.94 9.42 2.65
N ARG A 158 -11.26 9.04 3.73
CA ARG A 158 -10.11 8.12 3.66
C ARG A 158 -10.47 6.80 3.00
N ASN A 159 -11.54 6.13 3.43
CA ASN A 159 -11.95 4.84 2.87
C ASN A 159 -12.33 4.96 1.39
N ARG A 160 -13.03 6.03 1.01
CA ARG A 160 -13.41 6.30 -0.37
C ARG A 160 -12.18 6.55 -1.24
N ALA A 161 -11.27 7.40 -0.78
CA ALA A 161 -10.03 7.71 -1.48
C ALA A 161 -9.19 6.46 -1.72
N TYR A 162 -8.93 5.68 -0.68
CA TYR A 162 -8.21 4.41 -0.82
C TYR A 162 -8.92 3.44 -1.77
N GLY A 163 -10.25 3.33 -1.71
CA GLY A 163 -11.01 2.49 -2.63
C GLY A 163 -10.75 2.83 -4.10
N TYR A 164 -10.80 4.12 -4.45
CA TYR A 164 -10.49 4.58 -5.81
C TYR A 164 -9.03 4.36 -6.20
N LEU A 165 -8.10 4.63 -5.28
CA LEU A 165 -6.67 4.50 -5.53
C LEU A 165 -6.20 3.05 -5.58
N PHE A 166 -6.89 2.11 -4.92
CA PHE A 166 -6.67 0.68 -5.11
C PHE A 166 -7.27 0.14 -6.41
N GLY A 167 -8.02 0.97 -7.17
CA GLY A 167 -8.60 0.59 -8.44
C GLY A 167 -9.92 -0.17 -8.33
N TYR A 168 -10.60 -0.09 -7.19
CA TYR A 168 -11.91 -0.71 -7.02
C TYR A 168 -12.97 0.02 -7.85
N PRO A 169 -13.96 -0.72 -8.42
CA PRO A 169 -15.09 -0.11 -9.10
C PRO A 169 -15.85 0.88 -8.21
N ALA A 170 -16.33 1.99 -8.78
CA ALA A 170 -17.02 3.04 -8.02
C ALA A 170 -18.19 2.49 -7.18
N TYR A 171 -19.02 1.61 -7.77
CA TYR A 171 -20.14 1.00 -7.06
C TYR A 171 -19.71 0.19 -5.83
N ALA A 172 -18.55 -0.49 -5.90
CA ALA A 172 -18.01 -1.26 -4.79
C ALA A 172 -17.47 -0.35 -3.67
N VAL A 173 -16.83 0.76 -4.06
CA VAL A 173 -16.38 1.80 -3.11
C VAL A 173 -17.58 2.44 -2.43
N ASP A 174 -18.61 2.83 -3.18
CA ASP A 174 -19.84 3.43 -2.65
C ASP A 174 -20.53 2.46 -1.68
N PHE A 175 -20.73 1.22 -2.09
CA PHE A 175 -21.31 0.20 -1.22
C PHE A 175 -20.51 0.02 0.07
N PHE A 176 -19.19 -0.10 -0.02
CA PHE A 176 -18.33 -0.28 1.15
C PHE A 176 -18.45 0.86 2.15
N VAL A 177 -18.42 2.11 1.66
CA VAL A 177 -18.53 3.30 2.51
C VAL A 177 -19.92 3.38 3.16
N GLU A 178 -21.01 3.24 2.38
CA GLU A 178 -22.36 3.34 2.91
C GLU A 178 -22.71 2.18 3.86
N ALA A 179 -22.31 0.95 3.55
CA ALA A 179 -22.49 -0.20 4.44
C ALA A 179 -21.78 -0.03 5.79
N ASN A 180 -20.59 0.60 5.79
CA ASN A 180 -19.88 0.90 7.04
C ASN A 180 -20.51 2.07 7.82
N LYS A 181 -21.06 3.09 7.14
CA LYS A 181 -21.85 4.17 7.78
C LYS A 181 -23.09 3.58 8.46
N MET A 182 -23.85 2.73 7.74
CA MET A 182 -25.03 2.05 8.31
C MET A 182 -24.65 1.21 9.53
N GLN A 183 -23.58 0.43 9.45
CA GLN A 183 -23.10 -0.35 10.58
C GLN A 183 -22.72 0.52 11.77
N GLN A 184 -22.13 1.68 11.55
CA GLN A 184 -21.75 2.60 12.63
C GLN A 184 -22.99 3.26 13.27
N ALA A 185 -24.02 3.53 12.49
CA ALA A 185 -25.27 4.11 12.97
C ALA A 185 -26.18 3.09 13.70
N ASP A 186 -26.03 1.79 13.40
CA ASP A 186 -26.80 0.73 14.06
C ASP A 186 -26.33 0.53 15.50
N VAL A 187 -27.29 0.58 16.45
CA VAL A 187 -27.05 0.36 17.89
C VAL A 187 -26.37 -0.99 18.14
N ASN A 188 -26.76 -2.03 17.40
CA ASN A 188 -26.22 -3.39 17.50
C ASN A 188 -24.96 -3.61 16.68
N LYS A 189 -24.46 -2.60 15.95
CA LYS A 189 -23.29 -2.70 15.06
C LYS A 189 -23.39 -3.83 14.02
N LYS A 190 -24.60 -4.13 13.58
CA LYS A 190 -24.88 -5.23 12.66
C LYS A 190 -24.19 -5.00 11.30
N ILE A 191 -23.44 -6.01 10.86
CA ILE A 191 -22.75 -5.96 9.58
C ILE A 191 -23.78 -6.07 8.44
N VAL A 192 -23.73 -5.12 7.50
CA VAL A 192 -24.52 -5.16 6.28
C VAL A 192 -24.13 -6.39 5.46
N PRO A 193 -25.07 -7.26 5.06
CA PRO A 193 -24.77 -8.46 4.29
C PRO A 193 -24.05 -8.14 2.97
N ARG A 194 -22.97 -8.86 2.71
CA ARG A 194 -22.11 -8.60 1.55
C ARG A 194 -21.51 -9.90 0.99
N ASN A 195 -21.18 -9.86 -0.30
CA ASN A 195 -20.31 -10.81 -0.97
C ASN A 195 -18.96 -10.12 -1.26
N PHE A 196 -17.98 -10.92 -1.66
CA PHE A 196 -16.67 -10.42 -2.07
C PHE A 196 -16.37 -10.91 -3.48
N PHE A 197 -15.94 -9.98 -4.34
CA PHE A 197 -15.35 -10.32 -5.62
C PHE A 197 -13.84 -10.39 -5.44
N ALA A 198 -13.26 -11.56 -5.66
CA ALA A 198 -11.84 -11.79 -5.44
C ALA A 198 -11.14 -12.15 -6.74
N ILE A 199 -10.09 -11.42 -7.05
CA ILE A 199 -9.19 -11.66 -8.18
C ILE A 199 -7.99 -12.42 -7.64
N PRO A 200 -7.70 -13.64 -8.15
CA PRO A 200 -6.65 -14.49 -7.60
C PRO A 200 -5.27 -13.91 -7.82
N VAL A 201 -4.32 -14.29 -6.96
CA VAL A 201 -2.90 -13.98 -7.05
C VAL A 201 -2.09 -15.26 -7.09
N PHE A 202 -0.78 -15.17 -7.31
CA PHE A 202 0.08 -16.34 -7.32
C PHE A 202 0.14 -17.03 -5.96
N ALA A 203 0.17 -16.28 -4.86
CA ALA A 203 0.17 -16.79 -3.50
C ALA A 203 -1.13 -17.53 -3.08
N GLY A 204 -2.12 -17.64 -3.98
CA GLY A 204 -3.35 -18.40 -3.74
C GLY A 204 -4.30 -17.69 -2.78
N ASN A 205 -4.45 -18.24 -1.56
CA ASN A 205 -5.45 -17.77 -0.60
C ASN A 205 -5.04 -16.52 0.22
N GLN A 206 -3.98 -15.82 -0.16
CA GLN A 206 -3.50 -14.62 0.53
C GLN A 206 -3.27 -13.46 -0.44
N GLY A 207 -3.57 -12.24 -0.01
CA GLY A 207 -3.26 -11.03 -0.76
C GLY A 207 -4.07 -10.83 -2.04
N TYR A 208 -5.32 -11.29 -2.06
CA TYR A 208 -6.22 -11.09 -3.18
C TYR A 208 -6.48 -9.61 -3.46
N PHE A 209 -6.64 -9.29 -4.75
CA PHE A 209 -7.33 -8.07 -5.16
C PHE A 209 -8.84 -8.29 -4.94
N THR A 210 -9.37 -7.79 -3.83
CA THR A 210 -10.74 -8.12 -3.38
C THR A 210 -11.53 -6.86 -3.05
N TYR A 211 -12.77 -6.78 -3.52
CA TYR A 211 -13.70 -5.72 -3.14
C TYR A 211 -15.08 -6.28 -2.74
N ALA A 212 -15.73 -5.54 -1.83
CA ALA A 212 -17.04 -5.91 -1.31
C ALA A 212 -18.18 -5.48 -2.25
N MET A 213 -19.22 -6.31 -2.32
CA MET A 213 -20.42 -6.06 -3.10
C MET A 213 -21.67 -6.34 -2.25
N PRO A 214 -22.84 -5.72 -2.56
CA PRO A 214 -24.09 -6.14 -1.95
C PRO A 214 -24.31 -7.64 -2.12
N LYS A 215 -24.94 -8.30 -1.13
CA LYS A 215 -25.18 -9.76 -1.17
C LYS A 215 -25.99 -10.21 -2.39
N SER A 216 -26.91 -9.36 -2.87
CA SER A 216 -27.75 -9.62 -4.05
C SER A 216 -27.11 -9.26 -5.37
N TYR A 217 -25.93 -8.61 -5.36
CA TYR A 217 -25.26 -8.17 -6.58
C TYR A 217 -24.67 -9.37 -7.34
N GLN A 218 -24.87 -9.38 -8.65
CA GLN A 218 -24.22 -10.30 -9.57
C GLN A 218 -23.10 -9.57 -10.33
N PRO A 219 -21.92 -10.18 -10.50
CA PRO A 219 -20.84 -9.60 -11.27
C PRO A 219 -21.31 -9.18 -12.67
N ASN A 220 -20.94 -7.97 -13.07
CA ASN A 220 -21.28 -7.41 -14.38
C ASN A 220 -20.13 -7.52 -15.38
N GLU A 221 -20.27 -6.89 -16.56
CA GLU A 221 -19.23 -6.92 -17.59
C GLU A 221 -17.94 -6.22 -17.15
N LEU A 222 -18.02 -5.16 -16.32
CA LEU A 222 -16.83 -4.51 -15.78
C LEU A 222 -16.03 -5.47 -14.88
N ASP A 223 -16.70 -6.21 -13.98
CA ASP A 223 -16.07 -7.19 -13.10
C ASP A 223 -15.43 -8.31 -13.92
N SER A 224 -16.15 -8.77 -14.93
CA SER A 224 -15.69 -9.80 -15.87
C SER A 224 -14.46 -9.35 -16.65
N ALA A 225 -14.43 -8.10 -17.12
CA ALA A 225 -13.30 -7.52 -17.84
C ALA A 225 -12.07 -7.39 -16.94
N ILE A 226 -12.23 -6.91 -15.68
CA ILE A 226 -11.17 -6.85 -14.68
C ILE A 226 -10.61 -8.25 -14.42
N TYR A 227 -11.48 -9.25 -14.22
CA TYR A 227 -11.07 -10.62 -13.97
C TYR A 227 -10.28 -11.23 -15.14
N ARG A 228 -10.79 -11.10 -16.38
CA ARG A 228 -10.10 -11.62 -17.58
C ARG A 228 -8.71 -10.99 -17.75
N LYS A 229 -8.60 -9.68 -17.57
CA LYS A 229 -7.32 -8.97 -17.65
C LYS A 229 -6.34 -9.44 -16.57
N ALA A 230 -6.82 -9.57 -15.33
CA ALA A 230 -6.02 -10.09 -14.23
C ALA A 230 -5.53 -11.51 -14.48
N GLN A 231 -6.39 -12.41 -15.02
CA GLN A 231 -6.01 -13.79 -15.37
C GLN A 231 -4.91 -13.82 -16.44
N SER A 232 -4.98 -12.97 -17.44
CA SER A 232 -3.93 -12.84 -18.47
C SER A 232 -2.59 -12.48 -17.84
N THR A 233 -2.56 -11.45 -17.00
CA THR A 233 -1.35 -10.99 -16.29
C THR A 233 -0.79 -12.08 -15.35
N LEU A 234 -1.67 -12.74 -14.60
CA LEU A 234 -1.28 -13.83 -13.70
C LEU A 234 -0.69 -15.03 -14.45
N ASN A 235 -1.28 -15.40 -15.60
CA ASN A 235 -0.78 -16.50 -16.42
C ASN A 235 0.60 -16.18 -17.01
N GLN A 236 0.82 -14.96 -17.49
CA GLN A 236 2.13 -14.50 -17.95
C GLN A 236 3.16 -14.57 -16.80
N TYR A 237 2.79 -14.09 -15.61
CA TYR A 237 3.65 -14.17 -14.44
C TYR A 237 4.01 -15.62 -14.09
N ARG A 238 3.04 -16.53 -14.06
CA ARG A 238 3.24 -17.95 -13.75
C ARG A 238 4.23 -18.61 -14.73
N GLN A 239 4.10 -18.31 -16.01
CA GLN A 239 5.00 -18.85 -17.05
C GLN A 239 6.45 -18.39 -16.86
N LEU A 240 6.65 -17.12 -16.50
CA LEU A 240 7.99 -16.56 -16.37
C LEU A 240 8.63 -16.87 -15.02
N ARG A 241 7.85 -16.97 -13.95
CA ARG A 241 8.36 -17.05 -12.57
C ARG A 241 9.35 -18.17 -12.32
N SER A 242 9.10 -19.37 -12.85
CA SER A 242 9.95 -20.55 -12.66
C SER A 242 11.36 -20.34 -13.20
N SER A 243 11.51 -19.62 -14.30
CA SER A 243 12.81 -19.33 -14.93
C SER A 243 13.70 -18.41 -14.08
N TYR A 244 13.11 -17.68 -13.15
CA TYR A 244 13.81 -16.74 -12.25
C TYR A 244 13.96 -17.26 -10.82
N LEU A 245 13.43 -18.45 -10.52
CA LEU A 245 13.62 -19.09 -9.21
C LEU A 245 15.03 -19.69 -9.09
N ARG A 246 15.68 -19.45 -7.97
CA ARG A 246 17.02 -19.97 -7.64
C ARG A 246 16.99 -20.56 -6.22
N PRO A 247 17.97 -21.40 -5.82
CA PRO A 247 18.06 -21.89 -4.44
C PRO A 247 18.06 -20.76 -3.39
N SER A 248 18.61 -19.59 -3.75
CA SER A 248 18.64 -18.39 -2.89
C SER A 248 17.35 -17.57 -2.90
N GLY A 249 16.30 -17.98 -3.61
CA GLY A 249 15.03 -17.29 -3.76
C GLY A 249 14.76 -16.78 -5.18
N LEU A 250 13.68 -16.01 -5.33
CA LEU A 250 13.28 -15.44 -6.61
C LEU A 250 14.17 -14.23 -6.97
N LYS A 251 14.72 -14.22 -8.17
CA LYS A 251 15.39 -13.05 -8.77
C LYS A 251 14.34 -12.03 -9.24
N ALA A 252 13.65 -11.42 -8.28
CA ALA A 252 12.43 -10.68 -8.53
C ALA A 252 12.66 -9.38 -9.32
N GLN A 253 13.78 -8.67 -9.11
CA GLN A 253 14.13 -7.48 -9.88
C GLN A 253 14.34 -7.81 -11.36
N ALA A 254 14.98 -8.95 -11.66
CA ALA A 254 15.21 -9.40 -13.05
C ALA A 254 13.89 -9.86 -13.70
N LEU A 255 13.05 -10.60 -12.97
CA LEU A 255 11.73 -11.02 -13.42
C LEU A 255 10.83 -9.80 -13.70
N TRP A 256 10.81 -8.82 -12.80
CA TRP A 256 10.01 -7.62 -12.98
C TRP A 256 10.43 -6.83 -14.23
N LYS A 257 11.71 -6.75 -14.53
CA LYS A 257 12.20 -6.15 -15.79
C LYS A 257 11.65 -6.85 -17.04
N GLN A 258 11.38 -8.13 -16.98
CA GLN A 258 10.80 -8.90 -18.09
C GLN A 258 9.27 -8.78 -18.19
N LEU A 259 8.59 -8.40 -17.13
CA LEU A 259 7.14 -8.21 -17.09
C LEU A 259 6.68 -6.79 -17.50
N ARG A 260 7.62 -5.90 -17.74
CA ARG A 260 7.36 -4.47 -18.08
C ARG A 260 6.93 -4.31 -19.54
#